data_e7eba036e09e83aba59b5ac2adb25c07
#
_entry.id   e7eba036e09e83aba59b5ac2adb25c07
#
_cell.length_a   1.000
_cell.length_b   1.000
_cell.length_c   1.000
_cell.angle_alpha   90.00
_cell.angle_beta   90.00
_cell.angle_gamma   90.00
#
_symmetry.space_group_name_H-M   'P 1'
#
loop_
_entity.id
_entity.type
_entity.pdbx_description
1 polymer ?
#
loop_
_entity_poly.entity_id
_entity_poly.type
_entity_poly.pdbx_seq_one_letter_code
_entity_poly.pdbx_strand_id
1 'polypeptide(L)'
;MNSDGDPRRIPFRAMIPNAVTALALCFGLTGVSLAIGNHWAKALESVILAGVLDGLDGRIARLLRAQSKFGAELDSLSDNIAFGTAPALILFLWSLKTEPRFGWLAALALAVCCALRLARFNARLDVAEQPHKSAGFNTGVPAPAGAGLAFIPIYLWLITSDERFRQWPVVMAWTLFIAALMISNLPTYSWASIRIRRSWRISALAALAILGASLMVAPWQTLLVLAIVYLLMIPFAFLSYERVKRRRATRRSPA
;
A
#
# COMPACT_ATOMS: atom_id res chain seq x y z
N MET A 1 35.25 -12.97 25.08
CA MET A 1 35.53 -11.64 24.47
C MET A 1 34.50 -11.41 23.38
N ASN A 2 33.37 -10.77 23.76
CA ASN A 2 32.32 -10.39 22.84
C ASN A 2 32.78 -9.11 22.13
N SER A 3 32.97 -9.17 20.85
CA SER A 3 33.16 -7.99 20.00
C SER A 3 31.79 -7.32 19.80
N ASP A 4 31.34 -6.59 20.79
CA ASP A 4 30.20 -5.67 20.67
C ASP A 4 30.60 -4.63 19.63
N GLY A 5 29.95 -4.73 18.46
CA GLY A 5 30.24 -3.90 17.30
C GLY A 5 30.05 -2.43 17.61
N ASP A 6 31.02 -1.63 17.21
CA ASP A 6 30.97 -0.17 17.18
C ASP A 6 29.59 0.27 16.62
N PRO A 7 28.78 1.03 17.38
CA PRO A 7 27.43 1.46 16.96
C PRO A 7 27.45 2.35 15.69
N ARG A 8 28.61 2.73 15.19
CA ARG A 8 28.81 3.51 13.97
C ARG A 8 28.96 2.69 12.70
N ARG A 9 29.10 1.35 12.79
CA ARG A 9 29.24 0.49 11.60
C ARG A 9 27.93 -0.20 11.26
N ILE A 10 27.24 0.31 10.24
CA ILE A 10 26.11 -0.38 9.63
C ILE A 10 26.65 -1.65 8.96
N PRO A 11 26.22 -2.86 9.37
CA PRO A 11 26.71 -4.07 8.73
C PRO A 11 26.29 -4.08 7.25
N PHE A 12 27.20 -4.47 6.35
CA PHE A 12 26.94 -4.48 4.90
C PHE A 12 25.63 -5.20 4.54
N ARG A 13 25.24 -6.22 5.31
CA ARG A 13 23.97 -6.93 5.16
C ARG A 13 22.74 -6.04 5.35
N ALA A 14 22.81 -4.98 6.15
CA ALA A 14 21.71 -4.02 6.35
C ALA A 14 21.65 -2.98 5.23
N MET A 15 22.69 -2.81 4.45
CA MET A 15 22.71 -1.89 3.31
C MET A 15 21.85 -2.41 2.15
N ILE A 16 21.74 -3.73 1.95
CA ILE A 16 20.98 -4.31 0.84
C ILE A 16 19.50 -3.97 0.93
N PRO A 17 18.75 -4.25 2.03
CA PRO A 17 17.33 -3.87 2.12
C PRO A 17 17.16 -2.35 2.02
N ASN A 18 18.01 -1.55 2.67
CA ASN A 18 17.93 -0.09 2.60
C ASN A 18 18.13 0.44 1.17
N ALA A 19 18.99 -0.19 0.37
CA ALA A 19 19.18 0.16 -1.03
C ALA A 19 17.93 -0.16 -1.86
N VAL A 20 17.23 -1.27 -1.57
CA VAL A 20 15.96 -1.63 -2.24
C VAL A 20 14.87 -0.63 -1.88
N THR A 21 14.76 -0.23 -0.60
CA THR A 21 13.84 0.82 -0.14
C THR A 21 14.13 2.16 -0.83
N ALA A 22 15.41 2.56 -0.91
CA ALA A 22 15.81 3.78 -1.63
C ALA A 22 15.48 3.69 -3.12
N LEU A 23 15.62 2.52 -3.73
CA LEU A 23 15.22 2.30 -5.12
C LEU A 23 13.70 2.41 -5.30
N ALA A 24 12.90 1.89 -4.37
CA ALA A 24 11.44 2.06 -4.36
C ALA A 24 11.05 3.53 -4.31
N LEU A 25 11.71 4.33 -3.46
CA LEU A 25 11.54 5.78 -3.42
C LEU A 25 11.86 6.44 -4.77
N CYS A 26 12.97 6.06 -5.41
CA CYS A 26 13.35 6.58 -6.72
C CYS A 26 12.29 6.27 -7.78
N PHE A 27 11.71 5.08 -7.78
CA PHE A 27 10.61 4.73 -8.68
C PHE A 27 9.34 5.53 -8.40
N GLY A 28 8.98 5.75 -7.13
CA GLY A 28 7.86 6.62 -6.77
C GLY A 28 8.01 8.03 -7.34
N LEU A 29 9.18 8.65 -7.16
CA LEU A 29 9.50 9.98 -7.70
C LEU A 29 9.60 9.99 -9.23
N THR A 30 10.14 8.93 -9.84
CA THR A 30 10.17 8.76 -11.29
C THR A 30 8.76 8.74 -11.87
N GLY A 31 7.79 8.13 -11.16
CA GLY A 31 6.38 8.18 -11.54
C GLY A 31 5.85 9.60 -11.66
N VAL A 32 6.22 10.49 -10.72
CA VAL A 32 5.84 11.91 -10.79
C VAL A 32 6.49 12.60 -12.00
N SER A 33 7.78 12.37 -12.23
CA SER A 33 8.50 12.92 -13.39
C SER A 33 7.85 12.50 -14.72
N LEU A 34 7.48 11.23 -14.86
CA LEU A 34 6.79 10.70 -16.03
C LEU A 34 5.38 11.31 -16.18
N ALA A 35 4.67 11.58 -15.08
CA ALA A 35 3.38 12.25 -15.10
C ALA A 35 3.49 13.72 -15.56
N ILE A 36 4.55 14.43 -15.18
CA ILE A 36 4.86 15.78 -15.70
C ILE A 36 5.02 15.73 -17.23
N GLY A 37 5.66 14.68 -17.76
CA GLY A 37 5.78 14.42 -19.19
C GLY A 37 4.51 13.87 -19.87
N ASN A 38 3.38 13.77 -19.16
CA ASN A 38 2.12 13.18 -19.64
C ASN A 38 2.21 11.69 -20.03
N HIS A 39 3.21 10.97 -19.55
CA HIS A 39 3.39 9.53 -19.77
C HIS A 39 2.64 8.71 -18.69
N TRP A 40 1.30 8.79 -18.69
CA TRP A 40 0.44 8.27 -17.61
C TRP A 40 0.63 6.78 -17.32
N ALA A 41 0.64 5.94 -18.35
CA ALA A 41 0.86 4.51 -18.21
C ALA A 41 2.20 4.21 -17.52
N LYS A 42 3.29 4.82 -18.00
CA LYS A 42 4.63 4.65 -17.42
C LYS A 42 4.73 5.21 -15.98
N ALA A 43 4.00 6.30 -15.70
CA ALA A 43 3.93 6.86 -14.36
C ALA A 43 3.34 5.85 -13.36
N LEU A 44 2.26 5.18 -13.73
CA LEU A 44 1.64 4.15 -12.92
C LEU A 44 2.53 2.91 -12.79
N GLU A 45 3.13 2.44 -13.90
CA GLU A 45 4.08 1.33 -13.89
C GLU A 45 5.22 1.58 -12.89
N SER A 46 5.75 2.81 -12.86
CA SER A 46 6.80 3.20 -11.94
C SER A 46 6.37 3.10 -10.48
N VAL A 47 5.17 3.59 -10.12
CA VAL A 47 4.63 3.48 -8.75
C VAL A 47 4.34 2.03 -8.37
N ILE A 48 3.84 1.22 -9.32
CA ILE A 48 3.61 -0.21 -9.10
C ILE A 48 4.94 -0.94 -8.82
N LEU A 49 5.98 -0.61 -9.59
CA LEU A 49 7.31 -1.17 -9.38
C LEU A 49 7.89 -0.75 -8.01
N ALA A 50 7.64 0.49 -7.58
CA ALA A 50 7.95 0.91 -6.21
C ALA A 50 7.27 0.01 -5.18
N GLY A 51 5.99 -0.34 -5.38
CA GLY A 51 5.26 -1.25 -4.48
C GLY A 51 5.77 -2.69 -4.48
N VAL A 52 6.27 -3.18 -5.60
CA VAL A 52 6.94 -4.49 -5.67
C VAL A 52 8.25 -4.48 -4.89
N LEU A 53 9.06 -3.44 -5.05
CA LEU A 53 10.34 -3.28 -4.34
C LEU A 53 10.12 -3.14 -2.83
N ASP A 54 9.15 -2.35 -2.39
CA ASP A 54 8.72 -2.23 -1.00
C ASP A 54 8.33 -3.60 -0.40
N GLY A 55 7.54 -4.39 -1.11
CA GLY A 55 7.21 -5.74 -0.67
C GLY A 55 8.40 -6.69 -0.59
N LEU A 56 9.49 -6.41 -1.32
CA LEU A 56 10.72 -7.21 -1.34
C LEU A 56 11.69 -6.82 -0.23
N ASP A 57 11.89 -5.53 0.06
CA ASP A 57 12.90 -5.06 1.02
C ASP A 57 12.64 -5.59 2.43
N GLY A 58 11.38 -5.55 2.89
CA GLY A 58 10.99 -6.14 4.17
C GLY A 58 11.19 -7.66 4.23
N ARG A 59 11.08 -8.39 3.12
CA ARG A 59 11.38 -9.82 3.05
C ARG A 59 12.90 -10.07 3.07
N ILE A 60 13.65 -9.27 2.33
CA ILE A 60 15.12 -9.32 2.28
C ILE A 60 15.70 -9.00 3.66
N ALA A 61 15.20 -7.96 4.35
CA ALA A 61 15.63 -7.58 5.70
C ALA A 61 15.44 -8.73 6.71
N ARG A 62 14.31 -9.44 6.63
CA ARG A 62 14.04 -10.61 7.47
C ARG A 62 14.92 -11.81 7.13
N LEU A 63 15.12 -12.09 5.85
CA LEU A 63 15.93 -13.20 5.37
C LEU A 63 17.40 -13.02 5.77
N LEU A 64 17.93 -11.81 5.66
CA LEU A 64 19.31 -11.45 6.01
C LEU A 64 19.51 -11.19 7.51
N ARG A 65 18.43 -11.22 8.32
CA ARG A 65 18.45 -10.81 9.75
C ARG A 65 19.08 -9.43 9.94
N ALA A 66 18.76 -8.50 9.02
CA ALA A 66 19.35 -7.17 8.89
C ALA A 66 18.37 -6.04 9.22
N GLN A 67 17.40 -6.32 10.08
CA GLN A 67 16.44 -5.33 10.53
C GLN A 67 17.14 -4.28 11.39
N SER A 68 16.89 -2.98 11.11
CA SER A 68 17.46 -1.85 11.84
C SER A 68 16.40 -0.77 12.05
N LYS A 69 16.58 0.06 13.08
CA LYS A 69 15.71 1.23 13.31
C LYS A 69 15.80 2.20 12.13
N PHE A 70 17.00 2.44 11.61
CA PHE A 70 17.20 3.30 10.44
C PHE A 70 16.44 2.76 9.21
N GLY A 71 16.50 1.44 8.95
CA GLY A 71 15.76 0.83 7.84
C GLY A 71 14.25 1.01 7.98
N ALA A 72 13.70 0.83 9.18
CA ALA A 72 12.27 1.01 9.45
C ALA A 72 11.80 2.47 9.26
N GLU A 73 12.61 3.46 9.63
CA GLU A 73 12.31 4.87 9.39
C GLU A 73 12.41 5.22 7.89
N LEU A 74 13.46 4.72 7.21
CA LEU A 74 13.63 4.92 5.77
C LEU A 74 12.46 4.32 4.98
N ASP A 75 12.01 3.12 5.34
CA ASP A 75 10.86 2.41 4.80
C ASP A 75 9.59 3.29 4.91
N SER A 76 9.29 3.78 6.12
CA SER A 76 8.13 4.63 6.36
C SER A 76 8.15 5.95 5.57
N LEU A 77 9.33 6.57 5.43
CA LEU A 77 9.49 7.78 4.62
C LEU A 77 9.32 7.48 3.13
N SER A 78 9.92 6.38 2.65
CA SER A 78 9.77 5.89 1.28
C SER A 78 8.31 5.60 0.95
N ASP A 79 7.59 4.89 1.82
CA ASP A 79 6.18 4.59 1.71
C ASP A 79 5.32 5.84 1.56
N ASN A 80 5.57 6.84 2.42
CA ASN A 80 4.81 8.09 2.38
C ASN A 80 4.99 8.83 1.05
N ILE A 81 6.20 8.80 0.50
CA ILE A 81 6.47 9.46 -0.79
C ILE A 81 5.93 8.61 -1.94
N ALA A 82 6.23 7.33 -1.99
CA ALA A 82 5.88 6.46 -3.11
C ALA A 82 4.38 6.16 -3.20
N PHE A 83 3.67 6.04 -2.06
CA PHE A 83 2.25 5.63 -2.02
C PHE A 83 1.30 6.71 -1.48
N GLY A 84 1.82 7.81 -0.96
CA GLY A 84 1.04 8.98 -0.56
C GLY A 84 1.22 10.14 -1.54
N THR A 85 2.43 10.71 -1.55
CA THR A 85 2.72 11.93 -2.27
C THR A 85 2.73 11.73 -3.80
N ALA A 86 3.40 10.69 -4.30
CA ALA A 86 3.49 10.45 -5.74
C ALA A 86 2.13 10.17 -6.37
N PRO A 87 1.25 9.28 -5.85
CA PRO A 87 -0.09 9.10 -6.36
C PRO A 87 -0.94 10.37 -6.31
N ALA A 88 -0.84 11.15 -5.23
CA ALA A 88 -1.56 12.42 -5.09
C ALA A 88 -1.16 13.42 -6.20
N LEU A 89 0.13 13.55 -6.47
CA LEU A 89 0.66 14.43 -7.52
C LEU A 89 0.30 13.91 -8.91
N ILE A 90 0.36 12.61 -9.15
CA ILE A 90 -0.03 12.00 -10.44
C ILE A 90 -1.51 12.28 -10.73
N LEU A 91 -2.41 12.06 -9.76
CA LEU A 91 -3.83 12.34 -9.90
C LEU A 91 -4.09 13.85 -10.12
N PHE A 92 -3.36 14.72 -9.39
CA PHE A 92 -3.45 16.15 -9.57
C PHE A 92 -3.05 16.55 -11.00
N LEU A 93 -1.90 16.11 -11.47
CA LEU A 93 -1.41 16.42 -12.81
C LEU A 93 -2.30 15.84 -13.90
N TRP A 94 -2.87 14.65 -13.68
CA TRP A 94 -3.67 13.97 -14.69
C TRP A 94 -5.06 14.61 -14.89
N SER A 95 -5.74 14.96 -13.81
CA SER A 95 -7.13 15.42 -13.85
C SER A 95 -7.38 16.67 -13.00
N LEU A 96 -6.97 16.66 -11.73
CA LEU A 96 -7.42 17.62 -10.73
C LEU A 96 -6.89 19.05 -10.96
N LYS A 97 -5.84 19.23 -11.76
CA LYS A 97 -5.31 20.56 -12.14
C LYS A 97 -6.31 21.42 -12.92
N THR A 98 -7.36 20.83 -13.47
CA THR A 98 -8.43 21.55 -14.17
C THR A 98 -9.15 22.51 -13.22
N GLU A 99 -9.30 22.15 -11.93
CA GLU A 99 -9.81 22.99 -10.85
C GLU A 99 -8.73 23.07 -9.75
N PRO A 100 -7.71 23.93 -9.92
CA PRO A 100 -6.49 23.85 -9.12
C PRO A 100 -6.74 23.98 -7.62
N ARG A 101 -7.71 24.80 -7.20
CA ARG A 101 -8.00 25.04 -5.78
C ARG A 101 -8.55 23.80 -5.07
N PHE A 102 -9.60 23.23 -5.59
CA PHE A 102 -10.26 22.05 -5.00
C PHE A 102 -9.47 20.77 -5.31
N GLY A 103 -8.90 20.66 -6.50
CA GLY A 103 -8.08 19.52 -6.90
C GLY A 103 -6.81 19.39 -6.05
N TRP A 104 -6.15 20.52 -5.74
CA TRP A 104 -5.00 20.51 -4.85
C TRP A 104 -5.38 20.07 -3.43
N LEU A 105 -6.53 20.53 -2.92
CA LEU A 105 -7.03 20.10 -1.61
C LEU A 105 -7.26 18.58 -1.55
N ALA A 106 -7.82 17.99 -2.60
CA ALA A 106 -8.01 16.53 -2.67
C ALA A 106 -6.68 15.77 -2.71
N ALA A 107 -5.71 16.26 -3.49
CA ALA A 107 -4.38 15.69 -3.54
C ALA A 107 -3.66 15.77 -2.18
N LEU A 108 -3.73 16.94 -1.52
CA LEU A 108 -3.21 17.10 -0.16
C LEU A 108 -3.89 16.16 0.84
N ALA A 109 -5.21 16.01 0.77
CA ALA A 109 -5.94 15.10 1.63
C ALA A 109 -5.43 13.65 1.50
N LEU A 110 -5.18 13.16 0.28
CA LEU A 110 -4.64 11.83 0.06
C LEU A 110 -3.24 11.68 0.67
N ALA A 111 -2.32 12.61 0.41
CA ALA A 111 -0.96 12.57 0.91
C ALA A 111 -0.91 12.66 2.44
N VAL A 112 -1.68 13.57 3.05
CA VAL A 112 -1.74 13.75 4.51
C VAL A 112 -2.38 12.55 5.19
N CYS A 113 -3.48 12.00 4.65
CA CYS A 113 -4.11 10.80 5.20
C CYS A 113 -3.18 9.58 5.14
N CYS A 114 -2.36 9.46 4.08
CA CYS A 114 -1.32 8.45 4.00
C CYS A 114 -0.26 8.63 5.09
N ALA A 115 0.27 9.84 5.26
CA ALA A 115 1.26 10.16 6.29
C ALA A 115 0.72 9.89 7.70
N LEU A 116 -0.49 10.35 8.01
CA LEU A 116 -1.14 10.11 9.32
C LEU A 116 -1.38 8.62 9.58
N ARG A 117 -1.73 7.86 8.53
CA ARG A 117 -1.87 6.40 8.64
C ARG A 117 -0.54 5.74 9.00
N LEU A 118 0.56 6.10 8.32
CA LEU A 118 1.89 5.55 8.57
C LEU A 118 2.38 5.94 9.97
N ALA A 119 2.23 7.20 10.37
CA ALA A 119 2.57 7.66 11.71
C ALA A 119 1.79 6.89 12.80
N ARG A 120 0.48 6.69 12.60
CA ARG A 120 -0.35 5.90 13.53
C ARG A 120 0.09 4.43 13.60
N PHE A 121 0.50 3.85 12.47
CA PHE A 121 1.00 2.48 12.43
C PHE A 121 2.31 2.35 13.21
N ASN A 122 3.26 3.26 12.98
CA ASN A 122 4.56 3.28 13.68
C ASN A 122 4.41 3.49 15.19
N ALA A 123 3.59 4.47 15.61
CA ALA A 123 3.31 4.71 17.02
C ALA A 123 2.70 3.50 17.76
N ARG A 124 2.04 2.60 17.04
CA ARG A 124 1.48 1.36 17.62
C ARG A 124 2.45 0.19 17.65
N LEU A 125 3.57 0.24 16.92
CA LEU A 125 4.58 -0.83 16.97
C LEU A 125 5.22 -0.96 18.33
N ASP A 126 5.32 0.15 19.09
CA ASP A 126 5.93 0.21 20.43
C ASP A 126 4.99 -0.26 21.53
N VAL A 127 3.70 -0.50 21.25
CA VAL A 127 2.72 -0.94 22.24
C VAL A 127 2.62 -2.47 22.25
N ALA A 128 2.94 -3.10 23.39
CA ALA A 128 3.03 -4.56 23.54
C ALA A 128 1.72 -5.34 23.29
N GLU A 129 0.55 -4.72 23.40
CA GLU A 129 -0.75 -5.34 23.13
C GLU A 129 -1.46 -4.67 21.97
N GLN A 130 -1.51 -5.35 20.82
CA GLN A 130 -2.30 -4.95 19.66
C GLN A 130 -3.48 -5.91 19.45
N PRO A 131 -4.70 -5.57 19.94
CA PRO A 131 -5.87 -6.47 19.86
C PRO A 131 -6.26 -6.83 18.42
N HIS A 132 -5.98 -5.94 17.45
CA HIS A 132 -6.28 -6.16 16.04
C HIS A 132 -5.30 -7.13 15.37
N LYS A 133 -3.98 -6.98 15.62
CA LYS A 133 -2.94 -7.89 15.08
C LYS A 133 -3.08 -9.31 15.59
N SER A 134 -3.41 -9.48 16.88
CA SER A 134 -3.67 -10.81 17.45
C SER A 134 -4.88 -11.51 16.84
N ALA A 135 -5.76 -10.75 16.16
CA ALA A 135 -6.92 -11.28 15.43
C ALA A 135 -6.67 -11.43 13.92
N GLY A 136 -5.47 -11.08 13.40
CA GLY A 136 -5.12 -11.20 11.99
C GLY A 136 -5.62 -10.06 11.08
N PHE A 137 -5.97 -8.90 11.67
CA PHE A 137 -6.48 -7.74 10.93
C PHE A 137 -5.53 -6.54 11.05
N ASN A 138 -5.42 -5.76 9.97
CA ASN A 138 -4.79 -4.45 9.95
C ASN A 138 -5.84 -3.37 10.23
N THR A 139 -5.40 -2.19 10.66
CA THR A 139 -6.27 -1.02 10.85
C THR A 139 -6.14 -0.07 9.65
N GLY A 140 -7.22 0.14 8.92
CA GLY A 140 -7.26 0.95 7.71
C GLY A 140 -6.63 0.28 6.48
N VAL A 141 -6.75 0.92 5.32
CA VAL A 141 -6.17 0.44 4.05
C VAL A 141 -4.66 0.64 4.05
N PRO A 142 -3.82 -0.36 3.73
CA PRO A 142 -2.36 -0.20 3.59
C PRO A 142 -1.97 0.84 2.54
N ALA A 143 -0.83 1.55 2.72
CA ALA A 143 -0.42 2.62 1.81
C ALA A 143 -0.28 2.16 0.35
N PRO A 144 0.40 1.03 0.04
CA PRO A 144 0.46 0.53 -1.34
C PRO A 144 -0.92 0.19 -1.93
N ALA A 145 -1.81 -0.40 -1.11
CA ALA A 145 -3.18 -0.70 -1.55
C ALA A 145 -3.98 0.59 -1.77
N GLY A 146 -3.81 1.60 -0.90
CA GLY A 146 -4.42 2.91 -1.05
C GLY A 146 -4.02 3.60 -2.34
N ALA A 147 -2.73 3.57 -2.69
CA ALA A 147 -2.22 4.07 -3.97
C ALA A 147 -2.85 3.33 -5.16
N GLY A 148 -2.87 1.99 -5.13
CA GLY A 148 -3.49 1.17 -6.16
C GLY A 148 -4.99 1.45 -6.35
N LEU A 149 -5.74 1.64 -5.26
CA LEU A 149 -7.14 2.04 -5.29
C LEU A 149 -7.35 3.45 -5.81
N ALA A 150 -6.48 4.40 -5.45
CA ALA A 150 -6.57 5.77 -5.90
C ALA A 150 -6.43 5.89 -7.44
N PHE A 151 -5.70 4.98 -8.07
CA PHE A 151 -5.52 4.94 -9.51
C PHE A 151 -6.67 4.29 -10.31
N ILE A 152 -7.74 3.78 -9.67
CA ILE A 152 -8.87 3.16 -10.38
C ILE A 152 -9.42 4.05 -11.53
N PRO A 153 -9.64 5.36 -11.38
CA PRO A 153 -10.09 6.20 -12.48
C PRO A 153 -9.12 6.20 -13.68
N ILE A 154 -7.81 6.18 -13.42
CA ILE A 154 -6.80 6.13 -14.49
C ILE A 154 -6.79 4.75 -15.16
N TYR A 155 -6.94 3.64 -14.40
CA TYR A 155 -7.05 2.30 -15.00
C TYR A 155 -8.24 2.22 -15.94
N LEU A 156 -9.41 2.70 -15.50
CA LEU A 156 -10.62 2.74 -16.32
C LEU A 156 -10.42 3.57 -17.59
N TRP A 157 -9.81 4.74 -17.47
CA TRP A 157 -9.49 5.59 -18.61
C TRP A 157 -8.51 4.91 -19.59
N LEU A 158 -7.45 4.25 -19.10
CA LEU A 158 -6.47 3.52 -19.94
C LEU A 158 -7.09 2.33 -20.66
N ILE A 159 -8.12 1.70 -20.09
CA ILE A 159 -8.80 0.54 -20.67
C ILE A 159 -9.86 0.97 -21.69
N THR A 160 -10.65 2.01 -21.37
CA THR A 160 -11.86 2.39 -22.13
C THR A 160 -11.65 3.58 -23.04
N SER A 161 -10.60 4.39 -22.79
CA SER A 161 -10.38 5.70 -23.43
C SER A 161 -11.54 6.69 -23.24
N ASP A 162 -12.39 6.47 -22.21
CA ASP A 162 -13.54 7.34 -21.93
C ASP A 162 -13.10 8.49 -21.00
N GLU A 163 -13.20 9.72 -21.50
CA GLU A 163 -12.83 10.95 -20.78
C GLU A 163 -13.74 11.23 -19.55
N ARG A 164 -14.85 10.54 -19.38
CA ARG A 164 -15.71 10.67 -18.18
C ARG A 164 -14.96 10.30 -16.91
N PHE A 165 -14.07 9.28 -16.98
CA PHE A 165 -13.24 8.87 -15.84
C PHE A 165 -12.17 9.89 -15.47
N ARG A 166 -11.81 10.80 -16.39
CA ARG A 166 -10.84 11.87 -16.19
C ARG A 166 -11.46 13.16 -15.68
N GLN A 167 -12.79 13.25 -15.59
CA GLN A 167 -13.46 14.46 -15.11
C GLN A 167 -13.04 14.74 -13.64
N TRP A 168 -12.65 15.98 -13.37
CA TRP A 168 -12.15 16.40 -12.06
C TRP A 168 -13.11 16.12 -10.89
N PRO A 169 -14.46 16.25 -11.00
CA PRO A 169 -15.33 15.95 -9.88
C PRO A 169 -15.34 14.46 -9.51
N VAL A 170 -15.26 13.59 -10.52
CA VAL A 170 -15.21 12.13 -10.33
C VAL A 170 -13.90 11.75 -9.63
N VAL A 171 -12.78 12.25 -10.15
CA VAL A 171 -11.45 11.97 -9.60
C VAL A 171 -11.30 12.56 -8.20
N MET A 172 -11.82 13.76 -7.95
CA MET A 172 -11.80 14.40 -6.64
C MET A 172 -12.59 13.60 -5.61
N ALA A 173 -13.87 13.28 -5.92
CA ALA A 173 -14.70 12.49 -5.02
C ALA A 173 -14.07 11.13 -4.69
N TRP A 174 -13.51 10.46 -5.72
CA TRP A 174 -12.81 9.19 -5.55
C TRP A 174 -11.55 9.32 -4.69
N THR A 175 -10.71 10.32 -4.95
CA THR A 175 -9.48 10.58 -4.18
C THR A 175 -9.78 10.84 -2.71
N LEU A 176 -10.79 11.66 -2.40
CA LEU A 176 -11.23 11.94 -1.04
C LEU A 176 -11.80 10.69 -0.34
N PHE A 177 -12.54 9.86 -1.07
CA PHE A 177 -13.04 8.59 -0.57
C PHE A 177 -11.90 7.65 -0.16
N ILE A 178 -10.88 7.49 -1.01
CA ILE A 178 -9.71 6.67 -0.69
C ILE A 178 -8.90 7.26 0.48
N ALA A 179 -8.72 8.58 0.52
CA ALA A 179 -8.07 9.26 1.65
C ALA A 179 -8.78 8.95 2.97
N ALA A 180 -10.12 9.01 2.99
CA ALA A 180 -10.94 8.65 4.15
C ALA A 180 -10.80 7.18 4.54
N LEU A 181 -10.75 6.25 3.56
CA LEU A 181 -10.50 4.83 3.81
C LEU A 181 -9.12 4.57 4.42
N MET A 182 -8.09 5.30 4.00
CA MET A 182 -6.73 5.13 4.53
C MET A 182 -6.64 5.52 6.01
N ILE A 183 -7.29 6.62 6.43
CA ILE A 183 -7.28 7.08 7.83
C ILE A 183 -8.32 6.36 8.70
N SER A 184 -9.26 5.64 8.11
CA SER A 184 -10.32 4.93 8.83
C SER A 184 -9.77 3.88 9.78
N ASN A 185 -10.59 3.49 10.78
CA ASN A 185 -10.30 2.38 11.70
C ASN A 185 -10.87 1.04 11.21
N LEU A 186 -11.22 0.94 9.93
CA LEU A 186 -11.79 -0.27 9.38
C LEU A 186 -10.79 -1.43 9.45
N PRO A 187 -11.19 -2.60 9.98
CA PRO A 187 -10.34 -3.77 9.97
C PRO A 187 -10.21 -4.28 8.53
N THR A 188 -8.99 -4.39 8.04
CA THR A 188 -8.69 -5.00 6.74
C THR A 188 -7.93 -6.30 6.94
N TYR A 189 -8.12 -7.28 6.04
CA TYR A 189 -7.39 -8.54 6.14
C TYR A 189 -5.88 -8.33 6.03
N SER A 190 -5.13 -8.93 6.97
CA SER A 190 -3.67 -8.98 6.89
C SER A 190 -3.26 -10.19 6.04
N TRP A 191 -2.61 -9.93 4.89
CA TRP A 191 -2.08 -10.98 4.03
C TRP A 191 -1.01 -11.85 4.71
N ALA A 192 -0.34 -11.32 5.74
CA ALA A 192 0.65 -12.04 6.51
C ALA A 192 0.08 -13.19 7.36
N SER A 193 -1.25 -13.20 7.61
CA SER A 193 -1.90 -14.23 8.41
C SER A 193 -2.38 -15.44 7.60
N ILE A 194 -2.28 -15.40 6.27
CA ILE A 194 -2.73 -16.49 5.40
C ILE A 194 -1.72 -17.65 5.47
N ARG A 195 -2.08 -18.69 6.21
CA ARG A 195 -1.34 -19.96 6.22
C ARG A 195 -1.87 -20.89 5.14
N ILE A 196 -1.12 -21.04 4.05
CA ILE A 196 -1.49 -21.95 2.96
C ILE A 196 -1.22 -23.39 3.42
N ARG A 197 -2.27 -24.23 3.45
CA ARG A 197 -2.15 -25.69 3.70
C ARG A 197 -1.24 -26.32 2.64
N ARG A 198 -0.51 -27.35 3.03
CA ARG A 198 0.46 -28.04 2.15
C ARG A 198 -0.18 -28.54 0.84
N SER A 199 -1.46 -28.97 0.89
CA SER A 199 -2.24 -29.41 -0.26
C SER A 199 -2.57 -28.30 -1.28
N TRP A 200 -2.53 -27.02 -0.87
CA TRP A 200 -2.88 -25.88 -1.74
C TRP A 200 -1.65 -25.16 -2.33
N ARG A 201 -0.43 -25.68 -2.09
CA ARG A 201 0.81 -25.00 -2.54
C ARG A 201 0.91 -24.93 -4.07
N ILE A 202 0.56 -26.03 -4.77
CA ILE A 202 0.60 -26.09 -6.24
C ILE A 202 -0.44 -25.12 -6.82
N SER A 203 -1.66 -25.12 -6.29
CA SER A 203 -2.71 -24.18 -6.74
C SER A 203 -2.33 -22.72 -6.48
N ALA A 204 -1.66 -22.43 -5.36
CA ALA A 204 -1.18 -21.08 -5.06
C ALA A 204 -0.05 -20.64 -6.02
N LEU A 205 0.86 -21.57 -6.39
CA LEU A 205 1.90 -21.29 -7.38
C LEU A 205 1.30 -21.06 -8.77
N ALA A 206 0.31 -21.87 -9.17
CA ALA A 206 -0.41 -21.70 -10.42
C ALA A 206 -1.15 -20.34 -10.47
N ALA A 207 -1.85 -19.98 -9.39
CA ALA A 207 -2.52 -18.69 -9.28
C ALA A 207 -1.54 -17.51 -9.37
N LEU A 208 -0.36 -17.61 -8.72
CA LEU A 208 0.68 -16.61 -8.81
C LEU A 208 1.26 -16.48 -10.23
N ALA A 209 1.47 -17.61 -10.93
CA ALA A 209 1.94 -17.62 -12.31
C ALA A 209 0.91 -17.00 -13.26
N ILE A 210 -0.38 -17.34 -13.10
CA ILE A 210 -1.48 -16.76 -13.88
C ILE A 210 -1.57 -15.26 -13.63
N LEU A 211 -1.46 -14.81 -12.37
CA LEU A 211 -1.46 -13.40 -12.03
C LEU A 211 -0.28 -12.66 -12.68
N GLY A 212 0.93 -13.24 -12.64
CA GLY A 212 2.10 -12.68 -13.32
C GLY A 212 1.92 -12.59 -14.83
N ALA A 213 1.39 -13.64 -15.45
CA ALA A 213 1.07 -13.64 -16.88
C ALA A 213 0.01 -12.59 -17.22
N SER A 214 -1.05 -12.48 -16.42
CA SER A 214 -2.11 -11.47 -16.62
C SER A 214 -1.57 -10.04 -16.52
N LEU A 215 -0.66 -9.77 -15.58
CA LEU A 215 0.00 -8.46 -15.46
C LEU A 215 0.88 -8.13 -16.68
N MET A 216 1.46 -9.14 -17.34
CA MET A 216 2.25 -8.92 -18.54
C MET A 216 1.39 -8.68 -19.80
N VAL A 217 0.27 -9.38 -19.91
CA VAL A 217 -0.61 -9.32 -21.10
C VAL A 217 -1.61 -8.17 -21.01
N ALA A 218 -2.19 -7.94 -19.84
CA ALA A 218 -3.28 -6.99 -19.63
C ALA A 218 -3.11 -6.28 -18.25
N PRO A 219 -2.08 -5.42 -18.07
CA PRO A 219 -1.72 -4.88 -16.76
C PRO A 219 -2.88 -4.08 -16.13
N TRP A 220 -3.51 -3.19 -16.88
CA TRP A 220 -4.53 -2.28 -16.37
C TRP A 220 -5.79 -3.02 -15.93
N GLN A 221 -6.24 -4.00 -16.72
CA GLN A 221 -7.40 -4.84 -16.40
C GLN A 221 -7.12 -5.68 -15.14
N THR A 222 -5.93 -6.26 -15.03
CA THR A 222 -5.53 -7.08 -13.89
C THR A 222 -5.47 -6.24 -12.61
N LEU A 223 -4.86 -5.06 -12.67
CA LEU A 223 -4.78 -4.14 -11.53
C LEU A 223 -6.16 -3.62 -11.12
N LEU A 224 -7.03 -3.32 -12.09
CA LEU A 224 -8.40 -2.90 -11.83
C LEU A 224 -9.18 -4.02 -11.11
N VAL A 225 -9.09 -5.27 -11.59
CA VAL A 225 -9.75 -6.41 -10.95
C VAL A 225 -9.22 -6.62 -9.53
N LEU A 226 -7.90 -6.57 -9.33
CA LEU A 226 -7.31 -6.68 -7.99
C LEU A 226 -7.79 -5.57 -7.05
N ALA A 227 -7.86 -4.34 -7.54
CA ALA A 227 -8.33 -3.19 -6.78
C ALA A 227 -9.82 -3.33 -6.40
N ILE A 228 -10.67 -3.75 -7.34
CA ILE A 228 -12.10 -3.99 -7.09
C ILE A 228 -12.29 -5.14 -6.09
N VAL A 229 -11.60 -6.26 -6.27
CA VAL A 229 -11.67 -7.40 -5.35
C VAL A 229 -11.25 -6.95 -3.94
N TYR A 230 -10.14 -6.21 -3.83
CA TYR A 230 -9.69 -5.68 -2.54
C TYR A 230 -10.75 -4.77 -1.90
N LEU A 231 -11.36 -3.85 -2.67
CA LEU A 231 -12.40 -2.94 -2.18
C LEU A 231 -13.63 -3.72 -1.68
N LEU A 232 -14.06 -4.74 -2.42
CA LEU A 232 -15.17 -5.62 -2.03
C LEU A 232 -14.86 -6.46 -0.80
N MET A 233 -13.59 -6.80 -0.54
CA MET A 233 -13.19 -7.53 0.66
C MET A 233 -13.27 -6.68 1.95
N ILE A 234 -13.25 -5.34 1.87
CA ILE A 234 -13.29 -4.47 3.05
C ILE A 234 -14.57 -4.68 3.88
N PRO A 235 -15.79 -4.65 3.33
CA PRO A 235 -17.00 -4.89 4.11
C PRO A 235 -17.06 -6.31 4.69
N PHE A 236 -16.55 -7.33 3.98
CA PHE A 236 -16.47 -8.68 4.51
C PHE A 236 -15.49 -8.80 5.69
N ALA A 237 -14.37 -8.07 5.64
CA ALA A 237 -13.42 -8.00 6.74
C ALA A 237 -14.06 -7.38 7.98
N PHE A 238 -14.84 -6.32 7.81
CA PHE A 238 -15.58 -5.67 8.90
C PHE A 238 -16.58 -6.63 9.56
N LEU A 239 -17.41 -7.31 8.79
CA LEU A 239 -18.38 -8.28 9.30
C LEU A 239 -17.70 -9.46 10.02
N SER A 240 -16.56 -9.92 9.48
CA SER A 240 -15.79 -11.01 10.07
C SER A 240 -15.16 -10.59 11.41
N TYR A 241 -14.63 -9.37 11.49
CA TYR A 241 -14.04 -8.82 12.71
C TYR A 241 -15.08 -8.68 13.83
N GLU A 242 -16.27 -8.17 13.55
CA GLU A 242 -17.37 -8.06 14.53
C GLU A 242 -17.76 -9.43 15.10
N ARG A 243 -17.79 -10.48 14.27
CA ARG A 243 -18.05 -11.85 14.73
C ARG A 243 -16.96 -12.36 15.69
N VAL A 244 -15.70 -12.09 15.39
CA VAL A 244 -14.56 -12.48 16.23
C VAL A 244 -14.59 -11.72 17.56
N LYS A 245 -14.88 -10.42 17.53
CA LYS A 245 -14.98 -9.57 18.72
C LYS A 245 -16.07 -10.06 19.67
N ARG A 246 -17.28 -10.37 19.15
CA ARG A 246 -18.40 -10.91 19.94
C ARG A 246 -18.04 -12.26 20.60
N ARG A 247 -17.39 -13.17 19.87
CA ARG A 247 -16.96 -14.47 20.39
C ARG A 247 -15.90 -14.36 21.51
N ARG A 248 -15.04 -13.34 21.44
CA ARG A 248 -14.04 -13.08 22.51
C ARG A 248 -14.67 -12.45 23.76
N ALA A 249 -15.67 -11.60 23.60
CA ALA A 249 -16.41 -11.00 24.70
C ALA A 249 -17.16 -12.07 25.53
N THR A 250 -17.85 -13.01 24.86
CA THR A 250 -18.55 -14.13 25.53
C THR A 250 -17.60 -15.11 26.24
N ARG A 251 -16.33 -15.22 25.82
CA ARG A 251 -15.34 -16.07 26.51
C ARG A 251 -14.67 -15.39 27.71
N ARG A 252 -14.77 -14.07 27.84
CA ARG A 252 -14.17 -13.28 28.95
C ARG A 252 -15.15 -12.98 30.08
N SER A 253 -16.43 -13.31 29.95
CA SER A 253 -17.41 -13.28 31.05
C SER A 253 -17.44 -14.69 31.67
N PRO A 254 -16.71 -14.96 32.80
CA PRO A 254 -16.95 -16.15 33.59
C PRO A 254 -18.27 -15.94 34.32
N ALA A 255 -19.11 -17.00 34.36
CA ALA A 255 -20.28 -17.09 35.23
C ALA A 255 -19.86 -17.05 36.67
#